data_da9eede727472aeb811ad523679990a4
#
_entry.id   da9eede727472aeb811ad523679990a4
#
_cell.length_a   1.000
_cell.length_b   1.000
_cell.length_c   1.000
_cell.angle_alpha   90.00
_cell.angle_beta   90.00
_cell.angle_gamma   90.00
#
_symmetry.space_group_name_H-M   'P 1'
#
loop_
_entity.id
_entity.type
_entity.pdbx_description
1 polymer ?
#
loop_
_entity_poly.entity_id
_entity_poly.type
_entity_poly.pdbx_seq_one_letter_code
_entity_poly.pdbx_strand_id
1 'polypeptide(L)'
;MKFRCNTKDIASAVGAASKVVNAHTTVPILSNVLLTTDGEVIRVRATDLELTLEQAFPAEVGDPGSVTVPAKLFSGYLGNLPPGTLELSGTPTRASVKWERSNYDFHALPADEYPPLPSSQKGISFALDAKRFREGVAATIFAASSEEARGAVLMGTLLELGGERLTMVATDGYRLAKWETTLARPLEGQTSAKFIVPSRALAEATRNLGGTEVVEVTALGPSGNQLAFATQNTSIVVRLVDGQYPNYGQVIPAQFDRSLRINTSALIAGLRRAELVAGDRASMVKVNVANQQLIITANSDTTGNAYEELEVEQSGEDLTIAFNARYLVEILNHIDAPQIRMEFLGPLSPAAIRPGDDAEGIAQMYVLMPLRQ
;
A
#
# COMPACT_ATOMS: atom_id res chain seq x y z
N MET A 1 15.14 9.50 -31.71
CA MET A 1 15.15 10.03 -30.35
C MET A 1 16.59 10.23 -29.88
N LYS A 2 16.91 11.40 -29.31
CA LYS A 2 18.23 11.62 -28.68
C LYS A 2 18.11 12.64 -27.56
N PHE A 3 18.69 12.32 -26.38
CA PHE A 3 18.72 13.22 -25.22
C PHE A 3 19.94 12.99 -24.32
N ARG A 4 20.22 13.98 -23.46
CA ARG A 4 21.21 13.90 -22.37
C ARG A 4 20.51 14.14 -21.03
N CYS A 5 20.90 13.39 -20.01
CA CYS A 5 20.37 13.55 -18.66
C CYS A 5 21.38 13.13 -17.59
N ASN A 6 21.05 13.44 -16.34
CA ASN A 6 21.80 12.96 -15.18
C ASN A 6 21.55 11.46 -14.96
N THR A 7 22.61 10.68 -14.70
CA THR A 7 22.51 9.24 -14.42
C THR A 7 21.60 8.92 -13.25
N LYS A 8 21.56 9.77 -12.21
CA LYS A 8 20.73 9.55 -11.02
C LYS A 8 19.24 9.66 -11.35
N ASP A 9 18.85 10.64 -12.18
CA ASP A 9 17.45 10.90 -12.49
C ASP A 9 16.85 9.76 -13.32
N ILE A 10 17.53 9.34 -14.39
CA ILE A 10 17.09 8.21 -15.22
C ILE A 10 17.14 6.89 -14.45
N ALA A 11 18.15 6.66 -13.60
CA ALA A 11 18.25 5.45 -12.78
C ALA A 11 17.10 5.36 -11.77
N SER A 12 16.71 6.48 -11.16
CA SER A 12 15.57 6.56 -10.26
C SER A 12 14.25 6.21 -10.99
N ALA A 13 13.99 6.87 -12.13
CA ALA A 13 12.76 6.70 -12.89
C ALA A 13 12.65 5.28 -13.49
N VAL A 14 13.71 4.77 -14.11
CA VAL A 14 13.74 3.40 -14.67
C VAL A 14 13.70 2.35 -13.55
N GLY A 15 14.37 2.60 -12.43
CA GLY A 15 14.34 1.74 -11.24
C GLY A 15 12.93 1.59 -10.66
N ALA A 16 12.18 2.69 -10.57
CA ALA A 16 10.78 2.68 -10.16
C ALA A 16 9.91 1.92 -11.17
N ALA A 17 10.04 2.25 -12.45
CA ALA A 17 9.29 1.62 -13.55
C ALA A 17 9.56 0.12 -13.67
N SER A 18 10.79 -0.34 -13.44
CA SER A 18 11.18 -1.75 -13.54
C SER A 18 10.49 -2.66 -12.50
N LYS A 19 9.97 -2.10 -11.39
CA LYS A 19 9.22 -2.84 -10.35
C LYS A 19 7.78 -3.13 -10.77
N VAL A 20 7.22 -2.34 -11.68
CA VAL A 20 5.90 -2.54 -12.26
C VAL A 20 5.92 -3.68 -13.27
N VAL A 21 7.03 -3.81 -14.00
CA VAL A 21 7.18 -4.82 -15.07
C VAL A 21 7.13 -6.23 -14.52
N ASN A 22 6.20 -7.04 -15.06
CA ASN A 22 6.13 -8.47 -14.75
C ASN A 22 7.19 -9.25 -15.55
N ALA A 23 8.07 -9.97 -14.84
CA ALA A 23 9.13 -10.78 -15.48
C ALA A 23 8.60 -11.98 -16.29
N HIS A 24 7.39 -12.42 -16.03
CA HIS A 24 6.77 -13.61 -16.63
C HIS A 24 5.62 -13.26 -17.57
N THR A 25 5.65 -12.04 -18.15
CA THR A 25 4.64 -11.63 -19.12
C THR A 25 4.75 -12.45 -20.42
N THR A 26 3.62 -12.83 -20.99
CA THR A 26 3.53 -13.45 -22.31
C THR A 26 3.59 -12.44 -23.46
N VAL A 27 3.49 -11.14 -23.14
CA VAL A 27 3.53 -10.03 -24.10
C VAL A 27 4.89 -9.35 -24.01
N PRO A 28 5.82 -9.57 -24.96
CA PRO A 28 7.21 -9.14 -24.85
C PRO A 28 7.41 -7.65 -24.58
N ILE A 29 6.60 -6.77 -25.19
CA ILE A 29 6.71 -5.31 -25.02
C ILE A 29 6.50 -4.86 -23.58
N LEU A 30 5.72 -5.59 -22.77
CA LEU A 30 5.47 -5.30 -21.36
C LEU A 30 6.68 -5.62 -20.46
N SER A 31 7.71 -6.30 -20.98
CA SER A 31 8.99 -6.45 -20.29
C SER A 31 9.90 -5.23 -20.42
N ASN A 32 9.54 -4.28 -21.29
CA ASN A 32 10.28 -3.07 -21.53
C ASN A 32 9.68 -1.87 -20.76
N VAL A 33 10.48 -0.84 -20.55
CA VAL A 33 10.02 0.51 -20.25
C VAL A 33 9.98 1.32 -21.54
N LEU A 34 9.01 2.20 -21.68
CA LEU A 34 8.93 3.17 -22.75
C LEU A 34 9.50 4.50 -22.26
N LEU A 35 10.48 5.04 -23.01
CA LEU A 35 10.98 6.40 -22.84
C LEU A 35 10.42 7.27 -23.96
N THR A 36 9.86 8.42 -23.60
CA THR A 36 9.29 9.39 -24.55
C THR A 36 9.76 10.79 -24.19
N THR A 37 10.13 11.57 -25.19
CA THR A 37 10.45 12.99 -25.00
C THR A 37 9.14 13.82 -24.90
N ASP A 38 9.10 14.77 -23.99
CA ASP A 38 8.00 15.73 -23.83
C ASP A 38 8.59 17.10 -23.45
N GLY A 39 8.85 17.94 -24.46
CA GLY A 39 9.60 19.18 -24.27
C GLY A 39 11.02 18.92 -23.74
N GLU A 40 11.34 19.50 -22.58
CA GLU A 40 12.63 19.36 -21.90
C GLU A 40 12.63 18.26 -20.82
N VAL A 41 11.67 17.34 -20.87
CA VAL A 41 11.60 16.21 -19.96
C VAL A 41 11.54 14.88 -20.71
N ILE A 42 11.99 13.83 -20.05
CA ILE A 42 11.78 12.45 -20.48
C ILE A 42 10.72 11.83 -19.58
N ARG A 43 9.72 11.19 -20.19
CA ARG A 43 8.73 10.35 -19.50
C ARG A 43 9.14 8.89 -19.61
N VAL A 44 9.28 8.23 -18.49
CA VAL A 44 9.49 6.77 -18.40
C VAL A 44 8.18 6.14 -18.01
N ARG A 45 7.69 5.22 -18.84
CA ARG A 45 6.45 4.49 -18.57
C ARG A 45 6.70 2.99 -18.47
N ALA A 46 6.01 2.36 -17.53
CA ALA A 46 5.92 0.92 -17.40
C ALA A 46 4.48 0.51 -17.08
N THR A 47 4.05 -0.66 -17.57
CA THR A 47 2.72 -1.20 -17.27
C THR A 47 2.73 -2.72 -17.28
N ASP A 48 1.87 -3.32 -16.43
CA ASP A 48 1.49 -4.74 -16.46
C ASP A 48 0.02 -4.91 -16.90
N LEU A 49 -0.60 -3.82 -17.44
CA LEU A 49 -2.00 -3.66 -17.84
C LEU A 49 -2.98 -3.44 -16.68
N GLU A 50 -2.64 -3.82 -15.45
CA GLU A 50 -3.43 -3.54 -14.24
C GLU A 50 -2.94 -2.27 -13.54
N LEU A 51 -1.63 -2.01 -13.60
CA LEU A 51 -0.98 -0.84 -13.05
C LEU A 51 -0.07 -0.21 -14.12
N THR A 52 -0.16 1.10 -14.28
CA THR A 52 0.73 1.90 -15.14
C THR A 52 1.41 2.94 -14.29
N LEU A 53 2.74 2.96 -14.30
CA LEU A 53 3.56 4.02 -13.72
C LEU A 53 4.13 4.87 -14.85
N GLU A 54 4.01 6.19 -14.71
CA GLU A 54 4.73 7.15 -15.54
C GLU A 54 5.48 8.13 -14.63
N GLN A 55 6.75 8.34 -14.89
CA GLN A 55 7.60 9.28 -14.15
C GLN A 55 8.39 10.15 -15.12
N ALA A 56 8.39 11.46 -14.86
CA ALA A 56 9.10 12.45 -15.67
C ALA A 56 10.36 12.96 -14.95
N PHE A 57 11.42 13.22 -15.71
CA PHE A 57 12.63 13.86 -15.23
C PHE A 57 13.21 14.82 -16.28
N PRO A 58 13.94 15.87 -15.87
CA PRO A 58 14.51 16.86 -16.80
C PRO A 58 15.62 16.25 -17.66
N ALA A 59 15.69 16.68 -18.93
CA ALA A 59 16.70 16.26 -19.88
C ALA A 59 16.95 17.30 -20.98
N GLU A 60 18.14 17.32 -21.54
CA GLU A 60 18.46 18.08 -22.75
C GLU A 60 18.06 17.23 -23.97
N VAL A 61 16.94 17.59 -24.60
CA VAL A 61 16.41 16.86 -25.76
C VAL A 61 17.02 17.41 -27.06
N GLY A 62 17.76 16.55 -27.76
CA GLY A 62 18.30 16.87 -29.09
C GLY A 62 17.31 16.50 -30.20
N ASP A 63 16.88 15.23 -30.24
CA ASP A 63 15.91 14.74 -31.23
C ASP A 63 14.70 14.17 -30.49
N PRO A 64 13.48 14.70 -30.72
CA PRO A 64 12.29 14.15 -30.10
C PRO A 64 11.95 12.73 -30.61
N GLY A 65 11.17 11.98 -29.81
CA GLY A 65 10.72 10.64 -30.19
C GLY A 65 10.50 9.73 -28.98
N SER A 66 10.45 8.42 -29.26
CA SER A 66 10.29 7.39 -28.25
C SER A 66 11.17 6.17 -28.52
N VAL A 67 11.51 5.43 -27.47
CA VAL A 67 12.23 4.16 -27.56
C VAL A 67 11.83 3.26 -26.39
N THR A 68 11.75 1.95 -26.61
CA THR A 68 11.59 0.99 -25.52
C THR A 68 12.94 0.38 -25.14
N VAL A 69 13.09 -0.01 -23.87
CA VAL A 69 14.31 -0.66 -23.37
C VAL A 69 13.93 -1.76 -22.39
N PRO A 70 14.60 -2.95 -22.42
CA PRO A 70 14.33 -4.01 -21.45
C PRO A 70 14.50 -3.51 -20.01
N ALA A 71 13.39 -3.46 -19.25
CA ALA A 71 13.29 -2.76 -17.96
C ALA A 71 14.34 -3.20 -16.94
N LYS A 72 14.40 -4.51 -16.67
CA LYS A 72 15.30 -5.07 -15.64
C LYS A 72 16.77 -4.96 -16.00
N LEU A 73 17.09 -5.24 -17.27
CA LEU A 73 18.46 -5.15 -17.77
C LEU A 73 18.96 -3.70 -17.72
N PHE A 74 18.11 -2.77 -18.19
CA PHE A 74 18.47 -1.36 -18.23
C PHE A 74 18.54 -0.75 -16.81
N SER A 75 17.62 -1.10 -15.93
CA SER A 75 17.68 -0.71 -14.51
C SER A 75 18.95 -1.22 -13.82
N GLY A 76 19.32 -2.49 -14.07
CA GLY A 76 20.57 -3.05 -13.55
C GLY A 76 21.81 -2.35 -14.08
N TYR A 77 21.83 -2.00 -15.37
CA TYR A 77 22.92 -1.22 -15.98
C TYR A 77 23.05 0.17 -15.34
N LEU A 78 21.93 0.92 -15.27
CA LEU A 78 21.91 2.26 -14.69
C LEU A 78 22.32 2.28 -13.21
N GLY A 79 21.93 1.25 -12.45
CA GLY A 79 22.29 1.11 -11.03
C GLY A 79 23.79 0.91 -10.78
N ASN A 80 24.55 0.52 -11.79
CA ASN A 80 26.00 0.35 -11.73
C ASN A 80 26.78 1.56 -12.30
N LEU A 81 26.08 2.58 -12.83
CA LEU A 81 26.75 3.78 -13.32
C LEU A 81 27.09 4.74 -12.18
N PRO A 82 28.32 5.27 -12.14
CA PRO A 82 28.63 6.40 -11.26
C PRO A 82 27.80 7.65 -11.61
N PRO A 83 27.68 8.60 -10.67
CA PRO A 83 27.07 9.89 -10.96
C PRO A 83 27.74 10.60 -12.14
N GLY A 84 26.94 11.17 -13.04
CA GLY A 84 27.43 11.88 -14.21
C GLY A 84 26.31 12.15 -15.21
N THR A 85 26.70 12.51 -16.44
CA THR A 85 25.77 12.73 -17.55
C THR A 85 25.87 11.56 -18.53
N LEU A 86 24.73 11.00 -18.94
CA LEU A 86 24.67 10.05 -20.05
C LEU A 86 23.95 10.65 -21.25
N GLU A 87 24.27 10.15 -22.43
CA GLU A 87 23.54 10.40 -23.67
C GLU A 87 22.84 9.11 -24.09
N LEU A 88 21.54 9.18 -24.39
CA LEU A 88 20.78 8.07 -24.95
C LEU A 88 20.27 8.46 -26.33
N SER A 89 20.46 7.54 -27.29
CA SER A 89 19.88 7.62 -28.62
C SER A 89 19.06 6.36 -28.92
N GLY A 90 17.91 6.52 -29.55
CA GLY A 90 16.95 5.44 -29.80
C GLY A 90 16.52 5.37 -31.26
N THR A 91 16.45 4.14 -31.79
CA THR A 91 15.80 3.74 -33.02
C THR A 91 14.71 2.73 -32.70
N PRO A 92 13.83 2.34 -33.64
CA PRO A 92 12.76 1.34 -33.36
C PRO A 92 13.26 -0.01 -32.83
N THR A 93 14.53 -0.39 -33.12
CA THR A 93 15.07 -1.70 -32.77
C THR A 93 16.27 -1.65 -31.82
N ARG A 94 16.76 -0.45 -31.48
CA ARG A 94 17.96 -0.28 -30.66
C ARG A 94 17.90 0.97 -29.82
N ALA A 95 18.33 0.87 -28.56
CA ALA A 95 18.67 1.99 -27.69
C ALA A 95 20.17 1.97 -27.40
N SER A 96 20.87 3.03 -27.74
CA SER A 96 22.31 3.18 -27.50
C SER A 96 22.57 4.19 -26.39
N VAL A 97 23.30 3.80 -25.39
CA VAL A 97 23.68 4.64 -24.25
C VAL A 97 25.16 4.92 -24.26
N LYS A 98 25.52 6.18 -24.23
CA LYS A 98 26.90 6.64 -24.13
C LYS A 98 27.13 7.32 -22.79
N TRP A 99 28.10 6.81 -22.05
CA TRP A 99 28.52 7.36 -20.76
C TRP A 99 30.07 7.43 -20.77
N GLU A 100 30.65 8.62 -20.67
CA GLU A 100 32.08 8.88 -20.81
C GLU A 100 32.67 8.23 -22.06
N ARG A 101 33.55 7.21 -21.86
CA ARG A 101 34.19 6.45 -22.95
C ARG A 101 33.50 5.13 -23.25
N SER A 102 32.42 4.84 -22.55
CA SER A 102 31.66 3.57 -22.66
C SER A 102 30.45 3.73 -23.55
N ASN A 103 30.18 2.70 -24.33
CA ASN A 103 29.03 2.62 -25.22
C ASN A 103 28.32 1.29 -25.01
N TYR A 104 26.99 1.32 -24.83
CA TYR A 104 26.14 0.14 -24.61
C TYR A 104 24.93 0.19 -25.52
N ASP A 105 24.60 -0.93 -26.11
CA ASP A 105 23.45 -1.09 -26.98
C ASP A 105 22.45 -2.08 -26.34
N PHE A 106 21.18 -1.70 -26.32
CA PHE A 106 20.07 -2.53 -25.87
C PHE A 106 19.14 -2.80 -27.04
N HIS A 107 18.65 -4.03 -27.17
CA HIS A 107 17.59 -4.32 -28.13
C HIS A 107 16.32 -3.60 -27.70
N ALA A 108 15.70 -2.90 -28.65
CA ALA A 108 14.43 -2.20 -28.48
C ALA A 108 13.33 -2.94 -29.24
N LEU A 109 12.10 -2.73 -28.82
CA LEU A 109 10.88 -3.11 -29.56
C LEU A 109 10.21 -1.83 -30.04
N PRO A 110 9.45 -1.90 -31.15
CA PRO A 110 8.77 -0.72 -31.71
C PRO A 110 7.90 -0.03 -30.63
N ALA A 111 8.09 1.26 -30.44
CA ALA A 111 7.43 2.02 -29.38
C ALA A 111 5.92 2.21 -29.63
N ASP A 112 5.46 2.11 -30.86
CA ASP A 112 4.06 2.15 -31.28
C ASP A 112 3.27 0.89 -30.87
N GLU A 113 3.94 -0.21 -30.58
CA GLU A 113 3.34 -1.41 -30.00
C GLU A 113 3.09 -1.29 -28.49
N TYR A 114 3.63 -0.24 -27.84
CA TYR A 114 3.48 -0.06 -26.38
C TYR A 114 2.05 0.38 -26.06
N PRO A 115 1.41 -0.21 -25.04
CA PRO A 115 0.05 0.14 -24.68
C PRO A 115 -0.13 1.65 -24.44
N PRO A 116 -1.18 2.27 -24.99
CA PRO A 116 -1.46 3.68 -24.75
C PRO A 116 -1.79 3.93 -23.28
N LEU A 117 -1.64 5.18 -22.83
CA LEU A 117 -2.20 5.57 -21.53
C LEU A 117 -3.72 5.42 -21.56
N PRO A 118 -4.30 5.04 -20.40
CA PRO A 118 -5.75 5.06 -20.24
C PRO A 118 -6.35 6.41 -20.65
N SER A 119 -7.58 6.38 -21.16
CA SER A 119 -8.25 7.59 -21.66
C SER A 119 -8.36 8.65 -20.56
N SER A 120 -8.13 9.90 -20.93
CA SER A 120 -8.17 11.07 -20.05
C SER A 120 -9.59 11.56 -19.71
N GLN A 121 -10.64 10.77 -19.95
CA GLN A 121 -11.98 11.14 -19.48
C GLN A 121 -11.96 11.22 -17.96
N LYS A 122 -11.90 12.45 -17.45
CA LYS A 122 -11.86 12.75 -16.03
C LYS A 122 -13.25 12.55 -15.43
N GLY A 123 -13.30 11.70 -14.41
CA GLY A 123 -14.45 11.56 -13.54
C GLY A 123 -14.27 12.34 -12.24
N ILE A 124 -14.62 11.72 -11.13
CA ILE A 124 -14.46 12.26 -9.77
C ILE A 124 -12.98 12.56 -9.51
N SER A 125 -12.70 13.75 -8.97
CA SER A 125 -11.36 14.17 -8.56
C SER A 125 -11.37 14.68 -7.12
N PHE A 126 -10.32 14.39 -6.37
CA PHE A 126 -10.08 14.86 -5.01
C PHE A 126 -8.58 14.92 -4.74
N ALA A 127 -8.20 15.57 -3.65
CA ALA A 127 -6.80 15.69 -3.27
C ALA A 127 -6.56 15.22 -1.84
N LEU A 128 -5.42 14.57 -1.63
CA LEU A 128 -4.95 14.07 -0.35
C LEU A 128 -3.61 14.72 0.01
N ASP A 129 -3.42 15.05 1.28
CA ASP A 129 -2.08 15.27 1.80
C ASP A 129 -1.24 14.00 1.62
N ALA A 130 -0.05 14.13 1.05
CA ALA A 130 0.78 12.98 0.69
C ALA A 130 1.28 12.19 1.92
N LYS A 131 1.49 12.86 3.06
CA LYS A 131 1.84 12.20 4.31
C LYS A 131 0.66 11.39 4.83
N ARG A 132 -0.55 12.01 4.86
CA ARG A 132 -1.80 11.33 5.26
C ARG A 132 -2.12 10.14 4.35
N PHE A 133 -1.89 10.27 3.06
CA PHE A 133 -2.07 9.16 2.13
C PHE A 133 -1.15 7.98 2.46
N ARG A 134 0.15 8.23 2.71
CA ARG A 134 1.09 7.20 3.12
C ARG A 134 0.72 6.55 4.45
N GLU A 135 0.33 7.34 5.44
CA GLU A 135 -0.15 6.86 6.75
C GLU A 135 -1.36 5.95 6.60
N GLY A 136 -2.38 6.37 5.82
CA GLY A 136 -3.59 5.57 5.60
C GLY A 136 -3.32 4.25 4.87
N VAL A 137 -2.46 4.29 3.85
CA VAL A 137 -2.04 3.07 3.14
C VAL A 137 -1.28 2.14 4.08
N ALA A 138 -0.29 2.64 4.83
CA ALA A 138 0.46 1.83 5.79
C ALA A 138 -0.44 1.25 6.88
N ALA A 139 -1.43 2.01 7.34
CA ALA A 139 -2.37 1.59 8.38
C ALA A 139 -3.39 0.54 7.91
N THR A 140 -3.59 0.34 6.60
CA THR A 140 -4.70 -0.48 6.11
C THR A 140 -4.29 -1.68 5.28
N ILE A 141 -3.40 -1.53 4.31
CA ILE A 141 -3.16 -2.55 3.27
C ILE A 141 -2.70 -3.91 3.81
N PHE A 142 -2.06 -3.96 4.98
CA PHE A 142 -1.60 -5.20 5.61
C PHE A 142 -2.75 -6.14 6.00
N ALA A 143 -3.95 -5.58 6.22
CA ALA A 143 -5.14 -6.34 6.59
C ALA A 143 -5.89 -6.91 5.37
N ALA A 144 -5.51 -6.54 4.15
CA ALA A 144 -6.07 -7.13 2.95
C ALA A 144 -5.65 -8.60 2.80
N SER A 145 -6.49 -9.41 2.15
CA SER A 145 -6.16 -10.82 1.87
C SER A 145 -5.03 -10.93 0.86
N SER A 146 -4.11 -11.86 1.11
CA SER A 146 -3.13 -12.33 0.11
C SER A 146 -3.61 -13.56 -0.66
N GLU A 147 -4.75 -14.14 -0.28
CA GLU A 147 -5.29 -15.38 -0.84
C GLU A 147 -6.32 -15.07 -1.93
N GLU A 148 -6.04 -15.45 -3.18
CA GLU A 148 -6.97 -15.31 -4.31
C GLU A 148 -8.28 -16.08 -4.09
N ALA A 149 -8.22 -17.20 -3.38
CA ALA A 149 -9.39 -18.03 -3.07
C ALA A 149 -10.47 -17.29 -2.24
N ARG A 150 -10.11 -16.20 -1.56
CA ARG A 150 -11.05 -15.36 -0.80
C ARG A 150 -11.77 -14.31 -1.65
N GLY A 151 -11.41 -14.23 -2.92
CA GLY A 151 -11.96 -13.29 -3.90
C GLY A 151 -11.17 -11.99 -4.03
N ALA A 152 -11.14 -11.47 -5.24
CA ALA A 152 -10.36 -10.29 -5.61
C ALA A 152 -10.71 -9.04 -4.77
N VAL A 153 -11.97 -8.92 -4.34
CA VAL A 153 -12.46 -7.78 -3.54
C VAL A 153 -11.71 -7.65 -2.21
N LEU A 154 -11.39 -8.77 -1.53
CA LEU A 154 -10.66 -8.76 -0.26
C LEU A 154 -9.16 -8.56 -0.43
N MET A 155 -8.61 -8.70 -1.63
CA MET A 155 -7.24 -8.32 -1.96
C MET A 155 -7.09 -6.81 -2.17
N GLY A 156 -8.22 -6.10 -2.26
CA GLY A 156 -8.29 -4.65 -2.40
C GLY A 156 -8.51 -3.94 -1.06
N THR A 157 -8.15 -2.67 -1.06
CA THR A 157 -8.51 -1.71 -0.02
C THR A 157 -9.65 -0.84 -0.53
N LEU A 158 -10.72 -0.73 0.24
CA LEU A 158 -11.81 0.17 -0.05
C LEU A 158 -11.39 1.61 0.30
N LEU A 159 -11.52 2.51 -0.67
CA LEU A 159 -11.49 3.96 -0.49
C LEU A 159 -12.93 4.45 -0.54
N GLU A 160 -13.46 4.88 0.59
CA GLU A 160 -14.83 5.41 0.71
C GLU A 160 -14.74 6.92 1.00
N LEU A 161 -15.30 7.69 0.09
CA LEU A 161 -15.35 9.14 0.16
C LEU A 161 -16.75 9.58 0.59
N GLY A 162 -16.83 10.45 1.57
CA GLY A 162 -18.08 11.01 2.05
C GLY A 162 -17.89 12.45 2.53
N GLY A 163 -18.43 13.42 1.78
CA GLY A 163 -18.22 14.84 2.05
C GLY A 163 -16.74 15.21 1.96
N GLU A 164 -16.18 15.66 3.07
CA GLU A 164 -14.76 16.06 3.18
C GLU A 164 -13.87 14.95 3.74
N ARG A 165 -14.37 13.72 3.88
CA ARG A 165 -13.65 12.62 4.52
C ARG A 165 -13.31 11.50 3.53
N LEU A 166 -12.14 10.92 3.74
CA LEU A 166 -11.72 9.64 3.17
C LEU A 166 -11.68 8.61 4.29
N THR A 167 -12.36 7.49 4.08
CA THR A 167 -12.21 6.27 4.87
C THR A 167 -11.51 5.22 4.03
N MET A 168 -10.42 4.64 4.55
CA MET A 168 -9.73 3.50 3.96
C MET A 168 -10.02 2.26 4.80
N VAL A 169 -10.42 1.16 4.16
CA VAL A 169 -10.74 -0.10 4.84
C VAL A 169 -10.10 -1.28 4.11
N ALA A 170 -9.45 -2.16 4.86
CA ALA A 170 -9.00 -3.45 4.35
C ALA A 170 -9.34 -4.57 5.35
N THR A 171 -9.66 -5.76 4.85
CA THR A 171 -9.97 -6.93 5.67
C THR A 171 -9.68 -8.22 4.91
N ASP A 172 -9.26 -9.26 5.65
CA ASP A 172 -9.13 -10.64 5.19
C ASP A 172 -10.24 -11.56 5.76
N GLY A 173 -11.21 -10.97 6.47
CA GLY A 173 -12.31 -11.68 7.14
C GLY A 173 -11.97 -12.14 8.57
N TYR A 174 -10.70 -12.10 9.00
CA TYR A 174 -10.29 -12.38 10.38
C TYR A 174 -9.90 -11.13 11.14
N ARG A 175 -9.45 -10.13 10.44
CA ARG A 175 -9.12 -8.80 10.96
C ARG A 175 -9.59 -7.74 9.98
N LEU A 176 -9.72 -6.52 10.48
CA LEU A 176 -10.10 -5.34 9.71
C LEU A 176 -9.24 -4.18 10.16
N ALA A 177 -8.76 -3.41 9.21
CA ALA A 177 -8.12 -2.12 9.44
C ALA A 177 -9.00 -1.02 8.85
N LYS A 178 -9.29 0.01 9.64
CA LYS A 178 -10.03 1.20 9.23
C LYS A 178 -9.23 2.43 9.61
N TRP A 179 -9.05 3.32 8.65
CA TRP A 179 -8.36 4.58 8.82
C TRP A 179 -9.16 5.71 8.16
N GLU A 180 -9.26 6.86 8.81
CA GLU A 180 -10.04 8.00 8.33
C GLU A 180 -9.24 9.29 8.43
N THR A 181 -9.40 10.16 7.43
CA THR A 181 -8.81 11.50 7.41
C THR A 181 -9.68 12.48 6.64
N THR A 182 -9.37 13.78 6.80
CA THR A 182 -9.96 14.84 6.00
C THR A 182 -9.21 14.98 4.67
N LEU A 183 -9.94 15.24 3.59
CA LEU A 183 -9.37 15.52 2.26
C LEU A 183 -8.67 16.88 2.27
N ALA A 184 -7.56 16.99 1.54
CA ALA A 184 -6.90 18.28 1.29
C ALA A 184 -7.76 19.19 0.37
N ARG A 185 -8.52 18.57 -0.54
CA ARG A 185 -9.56 19.20 -1.35
C ARG A 185 -10.75 18.25 -1.46
N PRO A 186 -11.98 18.68 -1.08
CA PRO A 186 -13.18 17.85 -1.12
C PRO A 186 -13.57 17.48 -2.56
N LEU A 187 -14.50 16.52 -2.66
CA LEU A 187 -15.08 16.10 -3.93
C LEU A 187 -15.83 17.25 -4.60
N GLU A 188 -15.58 17.47 -5.88
CA GLU A 188 -16.35 18.43 -6.68
C GLU A 188 -17.63 17.75 -7.21
N GLY A 189 -18.78 18.36 -6.90
CA GLY A 189 -20.08 18.00 -7.49
C GLY A 189 -20.70 16.68 -7.06
N GLN A 190 -20.05 15.88 -6.22
CA GLN A 190 -20.58 14.62 -5.67
C GLN A 190 -20.43 14.58 -4.15
N THR A 191 -21.37 13.91 -3.48
CA THR A 191 -21.36 13.79 -2.02
C THR A 191 -20.66 12.53 -1.53
N SER A 192 -20.50 11.50 -2.36
CA SER A 192 -19.84 10.24 -2.00
C SER A 192 -19.34 9.45 -3.21
N ALA A 193 -18.29 8.68 -3.00
CA ALA A 193 -17.76 7.70 -3.98
C ALA A 193 -17.09 6.53 -3.26
N LYS A 194 -17.02 5.37 -3.93
CA LYS A 194 -16.35 4.17 -3.41
C LYS A 194 -15.48 3.56 -4.49
N PHE A 195 -14.24 3.22 -4.14
CA PHE A 195 -13.28 2.59 -5.03
C PHE A 195 -12.63 1.41 -4.30
N ILE A 196 -12.57 0.25 -4.94
CA ILE A 196 -11.80 -0.89 -4.43
C ILE A 196 -10.50 -0.93 -5.21
N VAL A 197 -9.43 -0.51 -4.55
CA VAL A 197 -8.10 -0.40 -5.15
C VAL A 197 -7.26 -1.60 -4.74
N PRO A 198 -6.62 -2.34 -5.68
CA PRO A 198 -5.70 -3.41 -5.31
C PRO A 198 -4.66 -2.92 -4.29
N SER A 199 -4.54 -3.59 -3.14
CA SER A 199 -3.65 -3.13 -2.05
C SER A 199 -2.19 -3.06 -2.48
N ARG A 200 -1.75 -3.97 -3.38
CA ARG A 200 -0.43 -3.91 -4.02
C ARG A 200 -0.22 -2.59 -4.78
N ALA A 201 -1.23 -2.12 -5.49
CA ALA A 201 -1.13 -0.89 -6.26
C ALA A 201 -1.03 0.35 -5.37
N LEU A 202 -1.74 0.38 -4.23
CA LEU A 202 -1.58 1.43 -3.21
C LEU A 202 -0.17 1.44 -2.62
N ALA A 203 0.41 0.26 -2.35
CA ALA A 203 1.79 0.15 -1.90
C ALA A 203 2.79 0.72 -2.92
N GLU A 204 2.60 0.45 -4.21
CA GLU A 204 3.44 1.04 -5.26
C GLU A 204 3.22 2.55 -5.39
N ALA A 205 1.97 3.02 -5.25
CA ALA A 205 1.66 4.45 -5.26
C ALA A 205 2.44 5.19 -4.15
N THR A 206 2.39 4.70 -2.92
CA THR A 206 3.10 5.36 -1.80
C THR A 206 4.62 5.36 -1.92
N ARG A 207 5.21 4.36 -2.58
CA ARG A 207 6.66 4.31 -2.82
C ARG A 207 7.12 5.33 -3.84
N ASN A 208 6.28 5.63 -4.83
CA ASN A 208 6.65 6.43 -5.99
C ASN A 208 6.14 7.89 -5.94
N LEU A 209 5.16 8.19 -5.09
CA LEU A 209 4.62 9.53 -4.91
C LEU A 209 5.30 10.31 -3.77
N GLY A 210 6.60 10.12 -3.60
CA GLY A 210 7.41 10.81 -2.58
C GLY A 210 7.73 12.25 -2.95
N GLY A 211 8.06 13.08 -1.93
CA GLY A 211 8.61 14.42 -2.13
C GLY A 211 7.59 15.50 -2.50
N THR A 212 6.29 15.23 -2.41
CA THR A 212 5.21 16.18 -2.69
C THR A 212 4.35 16.43 -1.45
N GLU A 213 3.68 17.57 -1.40
CA GLU A 213 2.74 17.88 -0.32
C GLU A 213 1.35 17.29 -0.57
N VAL A 214 0.93 17.21 -1.85
CA VAL A 214 -0.42 16.80 -2.25
C VAL A 214 -0.36 15.74 -3.34
N VAL A 215 -1.22 14.73 -3.22
CA VAL A 215 -1.52 13.72 -4.23
C VAL A 215 -2.91 14.00 -4.81
N GLU A 216 -2.97 14.25 -6.10
CA GLU A 216 -4.21 14.36 -6.86
C GLU A 216 -4.71 12.96 -7.20
N VAL A 217 -5.97 12.68 -6.91
CA VAL A 217 -6.61 11.40 -7.22
C VAL A 217 -7.78 11.63 -8.14
N THR A 218 -7.79 10.93 -9.27
CA THR A 218 -8.83 11.12 -10.31
C THR A 218 -9.31 9.77 -10.82
N ALA A 219 -10.63 9.57 -10.82
CA ALA A 219 -11.25 8.44 -11.51
C ALA A 219 -11.18 8.65 -13.02
N LEU A 220 -10.77 7.63 -13.76
CA LEU A 220 -10.57 7.66 -15.21
C LEU A 220 -11.45 6.63 -15.92
N GLY A 221 -11.68 6.89 -17.21
CA GLY A 221 -12.43 6.02 -18.11
C GLY A 221 -13.94 6.26 -18.08
N PRO A 222 -14.67 5.75 -19.11
CA PRO A 222 -16.12 5.98 -19.27
C PRO A 222 -16.95 5.41 -18.12
N SER A 223 -16.47 4.35 -17.47
CA SER A 223 -17.12 3.67 -16.35
C SER A 223 -16.47 3.98 -15.01
N GLY A 224 -15.42 4.83 -14.96
CA GLY A 224 -14.67 5.11 -13.73
C GLY A 224 -13.96 3.88 -13.13
N ASN A 225 -13.57 2.91 -13.96
CA ASN A 225 -12.96 1.65 -13.54
C ASN A 225 -11.45 1.72 -13.33
N GLN A 226 -10.89 2.91 -13.40
CA GLN A 226 -9.48 3.18 -13.11
C GLN A 226 -9.34 4.38 -12.18
N LEU A 227 -8.29 4.38 -11.38
CA LEU A 227 -7.96 5.48 -10.48
C LEU A 227 -6.52 5.93 -10.76
N ALA A 228 -6.34 7.21 -11.04
CA ALA A 228 -5.03 7.83 -11.17
C ALA A 228 -4.64 8.52 -9.88
N PHE A 229 -3.42 8.28 -9.43
CA PHE A 229 -2.75 9.00 -8.35
C PHE A 229 -1.63 9.80 -9.00
N ALA A 230 -1.65 11.12 -8.88
CA ALA A 230 -0.71 11.98 -9.58
C ALA A 230 -0.08 13.03 -8.68
N THR A 231 1.17 13.33 -8.99
CA THR A 231 1.93 14.46 -8.49
C THR A 231 2.48 15.24 -9.69
N GLN A 232 3.32 16.24 -9.47
CA GLN A 232 3.88 17.03 -10.56
C GLN A 232 4.65 16.17 -11.59
N ASN A 233 5.42 15.18 -11.13
CA ASN A 233 6.34 14.42 -11.98
C ASN A 233 6.04 12.91 -12.05
N THR A 234 5.04 12.43 -11.32
CA THR A 234 4.72 11.00 -11.27
C THR A 234 3.22 10.81 -11.39
N SER A 235 2.81 9.85 -12.19
CA SER A 235 1.43 9.40 -12.30
C SER A 235 1.37 7.88 -12.21
N ILE A 236 0.45 7.37 -11.42
CA ILE A 236 0.18 5.94 -11.30
C ILE A 236 -1.30 5.73 -11.59
N VAL A 237 -1.60 4.96 -12.62
CA VAL A 237 -2.95 4.58 -12.98
C VAL A 237 -3.17 3.12 -12.63
N VAL A 238 -4.25 2.84 -11.91
CA VAL A 238 -4.58 1.51 -11.40
C VAL A 238 -5.95 1.12 -11.87
N ARG A 239 -6.10 -0.12 -12.33
CA ARG A 239 -7.41 -0.72 -12.57
C ARG A 239 -8.06 -1.09 -11.24
N LEU A 240 -9.32 -0.68 -11.06
CA LEU A 240 -10.09 -0.98 -9.87
C LEU A 240 -10.59 -2.43 -9.87
N VAL A 241 -10.78 -2.98 -8.67
CA VAL A 241 -11.39 -4.29 -8.51
C VAL A 241 -12.89 -4.16 -8.67
N ASP A 242 -13.46 -4.93 -9.60
CA ASP A 242 -14.90 -4.99 -9.79
C ASP A 242 -15.57 -5.78 -8.65
N GLY A 243 -16.70 -5.28 -8.16
CA GLY A 243 -17.49 -5.97 -7.15
C GLY A 243 -17.99 -5.06 -6.04
N GLN A 244 -18.61 -5.67 -5.05
CA GLN A 244 -19.11 -4.98 -3.86
C GLN A 244 -18.26 -5.35 -2.65
N TYR A 245 -17.68 -4.35 -1.99
CA TYR A 245 -16.96 -4.55 -0.74
C TYR A 245 -17.91 -5.00 0.37
N PRO A 246 -17.52 -5.96 1.24
CA PRO A 246 -18.36 -6.40 2.35
C PRO A 246 -18.78 -5.23 3.24
N ASN A 247 -19.98 -5.33 3.83
CA ASN A 247 -20.43 -4.33 4.80
C ASN A 247 -19.62 -4.46 6.11
N TYR A 248 -18.47 -3.81 6.12
CA TYR A 248 -17.54 -3.85 7.25
C TYR A 248 -18.12 -3.23 8.54
N GLY A 249 -19.13 -2.36 8.43
CA GLY A 249 -19.79 -1.78 9.60
C GLY A 249 -20.46 -2.82 10.50
N GLN A 250 -20.86 -3.98 9.94
CA GLN A 250 -21.53 -5.05 10.71
C GLN A 250 -20.57 -5.83 11.63
N VAL A 251 -19.26 -5.82 11.33
CA VAL A 251 -18.27 -6.53 12.15
C VAL A 251 -17.69 -5.67 13.28
N ILE A 252 -17.93 -4.36 13.25
CA ILE A 252 -17.54 -3.44 14.31
C ILE A 252 -18.65 -3.42 15.36
N PRO A 253 -18.40 -3.85 16.60
CA PRO A 253 -19.40 -3.77 17.66
C PRO A 253 -19.88 -2.33 17.87
N ALA A 254 -21.19 -2.13 17.99
CA ALA A 254 -21.77 -0.81 18.21
C ALA A 254 -21.48 -0.26 19.61
N GLN A 255 -21.20 -1.14 20.57
CA GLN A 255 -20.92 -0.81 21.97
C GLN A 255 -19.86 -1.73 22.53
N PHE A 256 -19.10 -1.22 23.48
CA PHE A 256 -18.11 -1.96 24.27
C PHE A 256 -18.39 -1.70 25.76
N ASP A 257 -18.31 -2.72 26.58
CA ASP A 257 -18.53 -2.63 28.03
C ASP A 257 -17.26 -2.89 28.85
N ARG A 258 -16.17 -3.27 28.16
CA ARG A 258 -14.85 -3.53 28.74
C ARG A 258 -13.78 -2.86 27.91
N SER A 259 -12.78 -2.34 28.57
CA SER A 259 -11.62 -1.78 27.89
C SER A 259 -10.36 -1.93 28.74
N LEU A 260 -9.21 -1.88 28.03
CA LEU A 260 -7.91 -1.72 28.70
C LEU A 260 -7.05 -0.72 27.93
N ARG A 261 -6.14 -0.06 28.67
CA ARG A 261 -5.02 0.69 28.11
C ARG A 261 -3.73 0.00 28.49
N ILE A 262 -2.80 -0.12 27.55
CA ILE A 262 -1.53 -0.82 27.74
C ILE A 262 -0.43 -0.18 26.89
N ASN A 263 0.81 -0.29 27.37
CA ASN A 263 1.99 0.10 26.61
C ASN A 263 2.16 -0.79 25.37
N THR A 264 2.23 -0.17 24.18
CA THR A 264 2.27 -0.87 22.90
C THR A 264 3.47 -1.79 22.77
N SER A 265 4.66 -1.31 23.11
CA SER A 265 5.90 -2.09 22.98
C SER A 265 5.97 -3.27 23.96
N ALA A 266 5.46 -3.10 25.18
CA ALA A 266 5.39 -4.16 26.18
C ALA A 266 4.45 -5.29 25.71
N LEU A 267 3.27 -4.94 25.16
CA LEU A 267 2.33 -5.92 24.62
C LEU A 267 2.92 -6.67 23.42
N ILE A 268 3.54 -5.98 22.46
CA ILE A 268 4.21 -6.61 21.32
C ILE A 268 5.27 -7.60 21.80
N ALA A 269 6.09 -7.21 22.76
CA ALA A 269 7.16 -8.07 23.29
C ALA A 269 6.62 -9.32 23.96
N GLY A 270 5.57 -9.20 24.81
CA GLY A 270 4.91 -10.33 25.46
C GLY A 270 4.26 -11.28 24.45
N LEU A 271 3.53 -10.74 23.47
CA LEU A 271 2.89 -11.54 22.42
C LEU A 271 3.91 -12.31 21.57
N ARG A 272 5.02 -11.68 21.17
CA ARG A 272 6.09 -12.33 20.41
C ARG A 272 6.73 -13.50 21.16
N ARG A 273 6.96 -13.36 22.49
CA ARG A 273 7.47 -14.46 23.31
C ARG A 273 6.46 -15.60 23.44
N ALA A 274 5.18 -15.26 23.67
CA ALA A 274 4.12 -16.27 23.74
C ALA A 274 3.89 -17.00 22.41
N GLU A 275 4.01 -16.29 21.28
CA GLU A 275 3.87 -16.85 19.93
C GLU A 275 4.87 -17.98 19.66
N LEU A 276 6.12 -17.89 20.19
CA LEU A 276 7.14 -18.94 20.02
C LEU A 276 6.65 -20.29 20.55
N VAL A 277 5.82 -20.29 21.59
CA VAL A 277 5.26 -21.50 22.20
C VAL A 277 3.95 -21.92 21.53
N ALA A 278 3.15 -20.97 21.04
CA ALA A 278 1.83 -21.23 20.47
C ALA A 278 1.88 -22.17 19.21
N GLY A 279 3.05 -22.30 18.58
CA GLY A 279 3.26 -23.19 17.44
C GLY A 279 2.52 -22.76 16.17
N ASP A 280 2.53 -23.65 15.15
CA ASP A 280 1.98 -23.31 13.82
C ASP A 280 0.46 -23.39 13.72
N ARG A 281 -0.23 -24.02 14.66
CA ARG A 281 -1.70 -24.10 14.67
C ARG A 281 -2.30 -22.79 15.15
N ALA A 282 -2.63 -21.91 14.19
CA ALA A 282 -3.31 -20.63 14.38
C ALA A 282 -2.60 -19.63 15.33
N SER A 283 -1.36 -19.89 15.77
CA SER A 283 -0.62 -19.05 16.74
C SER A 283 -1.51 -18.53 17.87
N MET A 284 -2.34 -19.43 18.47
CA MET A 284 -3.37 -19.06 19.43
C MET A 284 -2.76 -18.69 20.78
N VAL A 285 -3.07 -17.50 21.25
CA VAL A 285 -2.82 -17.07 22.63
C VAL A 285 -4.13 -16.78 23.34
N LYS A 286 -4.21 -17.12 24.63
CA LYS A 286 -5.28 -16.67 25.52
C LYS A 286 -4.85 -15.43 26.24
N VAL A 287 -5.72 -14.45 26.24
CA VAL A 287 -5.56 -13.16 26.92
C VAL A 287 -6.58 -13.11 28.05
N ASN A 288 -6.14 -13.08 29.28
CA ASN A 288 -6.99 -12.86 30.45
C ASN A 288 -6.73 -11.46 30.99
N VAL A 289 -7.79 -10.67 31.13
CA VAL A 289 -7.77 -9.32 31.69
C VAL A 289 -8.52 -9.35 32.99
N ALA A 290 -7.81 -9.17 34.11
CA ALA A 290 -8.37 -9.19 35.46
C ALA A 290 -7.46 -8.43 36.43
N ASN A 291 -8.02 -7.78 37.41
CA ASN A 291 -7.28 -7.12 38.51
C ASN A 291 -6.19 -6.14 38.05
N GLN A 292 -6.44 -5.34 37.03
CA GLN A 292 -5.46 -4.40 36.41
C GLN A 292 -4.25 -5.11 35.80
N GLN A 293 -4.41 -6.38 35.42
CA GLN A 293 -3.35 -7.18 34.77
C GLN A 293 -3.90 -7.80 33.48
N LEU A 294 -3.00 -7.93 32.51
CA LEU A 294 -3.21 -8.70 31.29
C LEU A 294 -2.26 -9.88 31.32
N ILE A 295 -2.81 -11.10 31.37
CA ILE A 295 -2.07 -12.33 31.34
C ILE A 295 -2.20 -12.97 29.95
N ILE A 296 -1.07 -13.22 29.28
CA ILE A 296 -1.01 -13.90 28.01
C ILE A 296 -0.51 -15.32 28.27
N THR A 297 -1.28 -16.32 27.84
CA THR A 297 -0.86 -17.73 27.91
C THR A 297 -0.92 -18.39 26.55
N ALA A 298 0.05 -19.25 26.30
CA ALA A 298 0.04 -20.16 25.16
C ALA A 298 0.46 -21.55 25.61
N ASN A 299 -0.15 -22.58 25.06
CA ASN A 299 0.13 -23.98 25.38
C ASN A 299 0.29 -24.78 24.09
N SER A 300 1.28 -25.65 24.07
CA SER A 300 1.53 -26.58 22.98
C SER A 300 2.11 -27.87 23.54
N ASP A 301 1.59 -28.99 23.09
CA ASP A 301 2.05 -30.32 23.51
C ASP A 301 3.50 -30.61 23.07
N THR A 302 4.01 -29.88 22.09
CA THR A 302 5.34 -30.09 21.51
C THR A 302 6.38 -29.07 21.99
N THR A 303 5.99 -27.83 22.27
CA THR A 303 6.91 -26.73 22.59
C THR A 303 6.83 -26.28 24.05
N GLY A 304 5.75 -26.59 24.78
CA GLY A 304 5.59 -26.27 26.20
C GLY A 304 4.56 -25.17 26.46
N ASN A 305 4.77 -24.38 27.52
CA ASN A 305 3.84 -23.39 28.02
C ASN A 305 4.49 -22.01 28.09
N ALA A 306 3.76 -20.97 27.71
CA ALA A 306 4.13 -19.58 27.92
C ALA A 306 3.17 -18.90 28.90
N TYR A 307 3.73 -18.04 29.75
CA TYR A 307 3.00 -17.18 30.65
C TYR A 307 3.66 -15.80 30.68
N GLU A 308 2.92 -14.77 30.38
CA GLU A 308 3.36 -13.37 30.39
C GLU A 308 2.35 -12.55 31.17
N GLU A 309 2.81 -11.67 32.04
CA GLU A 309 1.98 -10.80 32.84
C GLU A 309 2.37 -9.35 32.61
N LEU A 310 1.41 -8.50 32.30
CA LEU A 310 1.58 -7.09 31.98
C LEU A 310 0.59 -6.25 32.78
N GLU A 311 1.04 -5.10 33.29
CA GLU A 311 0.16 -4.12 33.93
C GLU A 311 -0.68 -3.39 32.89
N VAL A 312 -1.96 -3.16 33.22
CA VAL A 312 -2.91 -2.45 32.36
C VAL A 312 -3.81 -1.55 33.19
N GLU A 313 -4.36 -0.53 32.55
CA GLU A 313 -5.51 0.21 33.09
C GLU A 313 -6.79 -0.46 32.58
N GLN A 314 -7.44 -1.27 33.39
CA GLN A 314 -8.66 -2.00 33.07
C GLN A 314 -9.91 -1.21 33.48
N SER A 315 -10.93 -1.23 32.63
CA SER A 315 -12.28 -0.79 32.92
C SER A 315 -13.29 -1.85 32.49
N GLY A 316 -14.32 -2.07 33.28
CA GLY A 316 -15.33 -3.12 33.09
C GLY A 316 -14.96 -4.44 33.78
N GLU A 317 -15.76 -5.48 33.49
CA GLU A 317 -15.59 -6.81 34.08
C GLU A 317 -14.37 -7.56 33.52
N ASP A 318 -13.94 -8.57 34.28
CA ASP A 318 -12.88 -9.48 33.84
C ASP A 318 -13.27 -10.21 32.56
N LEU A 319 -12.27 -10.52 31.72
CA LEU A 319 -12.47 -11.15 30.44
C LEU A 319 -11.35 -12.14 30.11
N THR A 320 -11.72 -13.30 29.60
CA THR A 320 -10.77 -14.21 28.91
C THR A 320 -11.19 -14.36 27.46
N ILE A 321 -10.24 -14.10 26.54
CA ILE A 321 -10.48 -14.13 25.09
C ILE A 321 -9.25 -14.75 24.40
N ALA A 322 -9.44 -15.43 23.27
CA ALA A 322 -8.33 -16.01 22.51
C ALA A 322 -8.16 -15.30 21.17
N PHE A 323 -6.92 -15.06 20.79
CA PHE A 323 -6.57 -14.42 19.53
C PHE A 323 -5.47 -15.16 18.78
N ASN A 324 -5.38 -14.92 17.48
CA ASN A 324 -4.18 -15.19 16.71
C ASN A 324 -3.12 -14.13 17.04
N ALA A 325 -2.03 -14.55 17.68
CA ALA A 325 -0.97 -13.65 18.13
C ALA A 325 -0.29 -12.91 16.96
N ARG A 326 -0.11 -13.58 15.81
CA ARG A 326 0.49 -12.95 14.61
C ARG A 326 -0.34 -11.78 14.12
N TYR A 327 -1.65 -11.95 14.03
CA TYR A 327 -2.56 -10.88 13.61
C TYR A 327 -2.55 -9.72 14.60
N LEU A 328 -2.55 -10.03 15.90
CA LEU A 328 -2.49 -8.98 16.92
C LEU A 328 -1.17 -8.22 16.87
N VAL A 329 -0.03 -8.90 16.79
CA VAL A 329 1.29 -8.27 16.65
C VAL A 329 1.38 -7.44 15.36
N GLU A 330 0.82 -7.93 14.26
CA GLU A 330 0.85 -7.20 12.99
C GLU A 330 0.01 -5.91 13.07
N ILE A 331 -1.17 -5.96 13.67
CA ILE A 331 -1.98 -4.76 13.95
C ILE A 331 -1.18 -3.76 14.78
N LEU A 332 -0.59 -4.21 15.89
CA LEU A 332 0.15 -3.35 16.81
C LEU A 332 1.38 -2.68 16.16
N ASN A 333 2.04 -3.36 15.22
CA ASN A 333 3.16 -2.78 14.46
C ASN A 333 2.74 -1.63 13.52
N HIS A 334 1.44 -1.47 13.24
CA HIS A 334 0.91 -0.39 12.40
C HIS A 334 0.26 0.74 13.22
N ILE A 335 0.42 0.70 14.55
CA ILE A 335 -0.02 1.77 15.46
C ILE A 335 1.20 2.53 15.97
N ASP A 336 1.36 3.75 15.53
CA ASP A 336 2.43 4.65 16.00
C ASP A 336 1.95 5.44 17.23
N ALA A 337 1.79 4.72 18.35
CA ALA A 337 1.41 5.30 19.63
C ALA A 337 2.09 4.55 20.78
N PRO A 338 2.52 5.26 21.85
CA PRO A 338 3.17 4.64 23.03
C PRO A 338 2.22 3.74 23.80
N GLN A 339 0.93 4.01 23.75
CA GLN A 339 -0.14 3.21 24.36
C GLN A 339 -1.24 2.91 23.33
N ILE A 340 -1.87 1.77 23.51
CA ILE A 340 -3.09 1.41 22.77
C ILE A 340 -4.26 1.23 23.75
N ARG A 341 -5.47 1.36 23.20
CA ARG A 341 -6.71 0.98 23.85
C ARG A 341 -7.30 -0.23 23.13
N MET A 342 -7.59 -1.27 23.90
CA MET A 342 -8.39 -2.40 23.42
C MET A 342 -9.78 -2.36 24.05
N GLU A 343 -10.80 -2.62 23.26
CA GLU A 343 -12.22 -2.54 23.65
C GLU A 343 -12.91 -3.85 23.33
N PHE A 344 -13.75 -4.35 24.26
CA PHE A 344 -14.36 -5.66 24.18
C PHE A 344 -15.85 -5.60 24.55
N LEU A 345 -16.63 -6.53 24.02
CA LEU A 345 -18.00 -6.79 24.41
C LEU A 345 -18.15 -8.17 25.10
N GLY A 346 -17.33 -9.15 24.71
CA GLY A 346 -17.36 -10.49 25.28
C GLY A 346 -16.34 -11.43 24.62
N PRO A 347 -16.22 -12.67 25.14
CA PRO A 347 -15.15 -13.60 24.76
C PRO A 347 -15.25 -14.12 23.31
N LEU A 348 -16.43 -14.02 22.68
CA LEU A 348 -16.69 -14.45 21.31
C LEU A 348 -17.01 -13.30 20.36
N SER A 349 -16.95 -12.06 20.85
CA SER A 349 -17.17 -10.85 20.07
C SER A 349 -15.85 -10.29 19.56
N PRO A 350 -15.83 -9.63 18.38
CA PRO A 350 -14.63 -8.97 17.90
C PRO A 350 -14.12 -7.93 18.88
N ALA A 351 -12.79 -7.83 19.02
CA ALA A 351 -12.14 -6.77 19.77
C ALA A 351 -11.80 -5.59 18.85
N ALA A 352 -12.00 -4.35 19.34
CA ALA A 352 -11.50 -3.16 18.69
C ALA A 352 -10.19 -2.72 19.35
N ILE A 353 -9.23 -2.27 18.52
CA ILE A 353 -7.90 -1.81 18.92
C ILE A 353 -7.69 -0.44 18.32
N ARG A 354 -7.29 0.53 19.14
CA ARG A 354 -7.07 1.91 18.72
C ARG A 354 -5.77 2.46 19.33
N PRO A 355 -5.18 3.52 18.77
CA PRO A 355 -4.20 4.34 19.50
C PRO A 355 -4.77 4.75 20.86
N GLY A 356 -3.92 4.90 21.86
CA GLY A 356 -4.33 5.35 23.20
C GLY A 356 -4.97 6.73 23.18
N ASP A 357 -4.41 7.62 22.36
CA ASP A 357 -4.92 8.95 22.11
C ASP A 357 -5.15 9.13 20.60
N ASP A 358 -6.24 9.76 20.24
CA ASP A 358 -6.56 10.06 18.84
C ASP A 358 -5.65 11.19 18.33
N ALA A 359 -5.03 11.01 17.16
CA ALA A 359 -4.31 12.08 16.49
C ALA A 359 -5.29 13.04 15.84
N GLU A 360 -5.00 14.34 15.87
CA GLU A 360 -5.87 15.38 15.30
C GLU A 360 -6.12 15.13 13.80
N GLY A 361 -7.41 15.03 13.43
CA GLY A 361 -7.86 14.81 12.05
C GLY A 361 -7.65 13.40 11.52
N ILE A 362 -7.23 12.43 12.37
CA ILE A 362 -7.11 11.01 12.00
C ILE A 362 -7.92 10.17 12.99
N ALA A 363 -8.72 9.23 12.45
CA ALA A 363 -9.29 8.16 13.25
C ALA A 363 -8.76 6.81 12.75
N GLN A 364 -8.17 6.04 13.66
CA GLN A 364 -7.58 4.74 13.37
C GLN A 364 -8.20 3.68 14.25
N MET A 365 -8.67 2.59 13.64
CA MET A 365 -9.29 1.48 14.34
C MET A 365 -8.98 0.16 13.64
N TYR A 366 -8.69 -0.83 14.44
CA TYR A 366 -8.54 -2.22 14.00
C TYR A 366 -9.56 -3.09 14.69
N VAL A 367 -10.05 -4.11 14.00
CA VAL A 367 -10.92 -5.15 14.57
C VAL A 367 -10.23 -6.49 14.41
N LEU A 368 -10.22 -7.29 15.47
CA LEU A 368 -9.65 -8.63 15.46
C LEU A 368 -10.71 -9.63 15.93
N MET A 369 -10.95 -10.64 15.08
CA MET A 369 -11.86 -11.74 15.42
C MET A 369 -11.23 -12.65 16.46
N PRO A 370 -11.97 -13.04 17.52
CA PRO A 370 -11.49 -14.02 18.49
C PRO A 370 -11.45 -15.43 17.88
N LEU A 371 -10.56 -16.24 18.39
CA LEU A 371 -10.52 -17.69 18.09
C LEU A 371 -11.45 -18.42 19.06
N ARG A 372 -12.15 -19.42 18.53
CA ARG A 372 -12.92 -20.35 19.38
C ARG A 372 -11.96 -21.28 20.10
N GLN A 373 -12.15 -21.42 21.42
CA GLN A 373 -11.38 -22.35 22.27
C GLN A 373 -11.91 -23.79 22.14
#